data_ffc05b7c05f0c42fbd26991c63d293b6
#
_entry.id   ffc05b7c05f0c42fbd26991c63d293b6
#
_cell.length_a   1.000
_cell.length_b   1.000
_cell.length_c   1.000
_cell.angle_alpha   90.00
_cell.angle_beta   90.00
_cell.angle_gamma   90.00
#
_symmetry.space_group_name_H-M   'P 1'
#
loop_
_entity.id
_entity.type
_entity.pdbx_description
1 polymer ?
#
loop_
_entity_poly.entity_id
_entity_poly.type
_entity_poly.pdbx_seq_one_letter_code
_entity_poly.pdbx_strand_id
1 'polypeptide(L)'
;MKIQLLVLLPLVFLLSYRVEAQDARQIADKAGKAVEFDAMEMTATLTIRDGRGNERVRQIANASRKFGAVNKTLMKFLSPADVKGTAMLIIDNEDKDDDMWIYMPALRKTRRIVSTEKGKSFMGSEFSNADMSRPNLGQFNHKILGSATLNGKDCWKVESACLDEGIEDQMGFSRKVAFIEKTTYLTQQVEYYDFDGELFKVMTFGNYKKQANGKYFAFTMEMKNKQNGRSSTIAIDQFQLGSRLAEDYFSTATLEKQ
;
A
#
# COMPACT_ATOMS: atom_id res chain seq x y z
N MET A 1 -55.26 8.44 31.04
CA MET A 1 -54.29 9.26 30.32
C MET A 1 -52.90 8.93 30.85
N LYS A 2 -52.23 7.92 30.32
CA LYS A 2 -50.84 7.49 30.65
C LYS A 2 -50.14 7.13 29.34
N ILE A 3 -49.45 8.04 28.78
CA ILE A 3 -48.04 8.19 28.55
C ILE A 3 -47.36 7.04 27.75
N GLN A 4 -47.24 7.30 26.46
CA GLN A 4 -46.27 6.67 25.59
C GLN A 4 -45.00 7.54 25.62
N LEU A 5 -43.94 7.08 26.28
CA LEU A 5 -42.62 7.72 26.24
C LEU A 5 -41.56 6.66 26.49
N LEU A 6 -41.29 5.78 25.51
CA LEU A 6 -40.14 4.87 25.59
C LEU A 6 -39.79 4.18 24.26
N VAL A 7 -39.48 4.88 23.16
CA VAL A 7 -38.99 4.21 21.94
C VAL A 7 -37.94 5.02 21.17
N LEU A 8 -37.35 6.10 21.71
CA LEU A 8 -36.42 6.94 20.91
C LEU A 8 -34.95 6.78 21.20
N LEU A 9 -34.51 5.98 22.18
CA LEU A 9 -33.11 5.93 22.60
C LEU A 9 -32.18 5.03 21.75
N PRO A 10 -32.59 3.90 21.14
CA PRO A 10 -31.64 3.06 20.40
C PRO A 10 -31.28 3.59 19.00
N LEU A 11 -32.06 4.48 18.40
CA LEU A 11 -31.84 4.96 17.04
C LEU A 11 -30.71 5.98 16.95
N VAL A 12 -30.50 6.79 18.00
CA VAL A 12 -29.43 7.80 18.06
C VAL A 12 -28.02 7.15 18.15
N PHE A 13 -27.92 6.02 18.86
CA PHE A 13 -26.64 5.32 19.04
C PHE A 13 -26.15 4.66 17.74
N LEU A 14 -27.06 4.11 16.93
CA LEU A 14 -26.74 3.51 15.63
C LEU A 14 -26.33 4.55 14.57
N LEU A 15 -26.84 5.77 14.65
CA LEU A 15 -26.47 6.87 13.76
C LEU A 15 -25.04 7.38 14.03
N SER A 16 -24.63 7.43 15.30
CA SER A 16 -23.28 7.88 15.68
C SER A 16 -22.20 6.95 15.14
N TYR A 17 -22.37 5.64 15.21
CA TYR A 17 -21.41 4.68 14.65
C TYR A 17 -21.27 4.76 13.13
N ARG A 18 -22.35 5.07 12.41
CA ARG A 18 -22.29 5.21 10.95
C ARG A 18 -21.53 6.46 10.53
N VAL A 19 -21.67 7.55 11.26
CA VAL A 19 -20.97 8.82 10.99
C VAL A 19 -19.46 8.65 11.20
N GLU A 20 -19.02 8.04 12.33
CA GLU A 20 -17.59 7.80 12.59
C GLU A 20 -16.92 6.89 11.56
N ALA A 21 -17.61 5.83 11.11
CA ALA A 21 -17.09 4.92 10.09
C ALA A 21 -16.96 5.61 8.72
N GLN A 22 -17.91 6.49 8.38
CA GLN A 22 -17.85 7.27 7.14
C GLN A 22 -16.69 8.27 7.18
N ASP A 23 -16.46 8.93 8.31
CA ASP A 23 -15.35 9.85 8.50
C ASP A 23 -13.99 9.12 8.39
N ALA A 24 -13.85 7.94 9.00
CA ALA A 24 -12.64 7.13 8.93
C ALA A 24 -12.28 6.74 7.48
N ARG A 25 -13.27 6.27 6.72
CA ARG A 25 -13.09 5.93 5.31
C ARG A 25 -12.71 7.15 4.46
N GLN A 26 -13.34 8.32 4.72
CA GLN A 26 -13.00 9.56 4.02
C GLN A 26 -11.57 10.02 4.32
N ILE A 27 -11.10 9.87 5.57
CA ILE A 27 -9.70 10.18 5.93
C ILE A 27 -8.74 9.26 5.18
N ALA A 28 -9.03 7.94 5.12
CA ALA A 28 -8.22 6.99 4.38
C ALA A 28 -8.20 7.29 2.86
N ASP A 29 -9.34 7.65 2.28
CA ASP A 29 -9.45 8.07 0.87
C ASP A 29 -8.63 9.33 0.58
N LYS A 30 -8.75 10.36 1.43
CA LYS A 30 -7.95 11.58 1.30
C LYS A 30 -6.46 11.32 1.44
N ALA A 31 -6.05 10.40 2.31
CA ALA A 31 -4.66 10.01 2.46
C ALA A 31 -4.12 9.33 1.19
N GLY A 32 -4.88 8.44 0.57
CA GLY A 32 -4.54 7.86 -0.73
C GLY A 32 -4.41 8.92 -1.82
N LYS A 33 -5.38 9.83 -1.92
CA LYS A 33 -5.40 10.92 -2.91
C LYS A 33 -4.27 11.94 -2.73
N ALA A 34 -3.76 12.12 -1.51
CA ALA A 34 -2.65 13.05 -1.24
C ALA A 34 -1.33 12.63 -1.90
N VAL A 35 -1.16 11.34 -2.16
CA VAL A 35 0.04 10.72 -2.76
C VAL A 35 -0.23 10.08 -4.12
N GLU A 36 -1.39 10.33 -4.71
CA GLU A 36 -1.78 9.77 -6.00
C GLU A 36 -1.26 10.60 -7.16
N PHE A 37 -0.65 9.94 -8.15
CA PHE A 37 -0.13 10.55 -9.38
C PHE A 37 -0.77 9.90 -10.61
N ASP A 38 -1.13 10.72 -11.60
CA ASP A 38 -1.64 10.22 -12.88
C ASP A 38 -0.56 9.53 -13.71
N ALA A 39 0.69 9.98 -13.57
CA ALA A 39 1.84 9.34 -14.19
C ALA A 39 3.13 9.71 -13.45
N MET A 40 4.04 8.75 -13.33
CA MET A 40 5.38 8.94 -12.78
C MET A 40 6.35 7.87 -13.30
N GLU A 41 7.63 8.21 -13.30
CA GLU A 41 8.71 7.27 -13.48
C GLU A 41 9.72 7.46 -12.35
N MET A 42 10.32 6.37 -11.87
CA MET A 42 11.32 6.44 -10.81
C MET A 42 12.31 5.30 -10.86
N THR A 43 13.48 5.52 -10.26
CA THR A 43 14.39 4.45 -9.85
C THR A 43 14.47 4.43 -8.33
N ALA A 44 14.64 3.24 -7.78
CA ALA A 44 14.67 3.04 -6.33
C ALA A 44 15.66 1.94 -5.94
N THR A 45 16.23 2.09 -4.77
CA THR A 45 17.03 1.06 -4.10
C THR A 45 16.17 0.36 -3.05
N LEU A 46 15.98 -0.95 -3.22
CA LEU A 46 15.38 -1.84 -2.22
C LEU A 46 16.49 -2.54 -1.44
N THR A 47 16.64 -2.20 -0.16
CA THR A 47 17.54 -2.88 0.78
C THR A 47 16.74 -3.84 1.64
N ILE A 48 17.13 -5.11 1.68
CA ILE A 48 16.51 -6.16 2.49
C ILE A 48 17.53 -6.59 3.53
N ARG A 49 17.18 -6.44 4.82
CA ARG A 49 18.02 -6.84 5.94
C ARG A 49 17.39 -8.02 6.67
N ASP A 50 18.16 -9.08 6.88
CA ASP A 50 17.71 -10.22 7.67
C ASP A 50 17.88 -9.96 9.20
N GLY A 51 17.36 -10.86 10.03
CA GLY A 51 17.44 -10.75 11.50
C GLY A 51 18.87 -10.83 12.06
N ARG A 52 19.88 -11.17 11.24
CA ARG A 52 21.31 -11.20 11.59
C ARG A 52 22.07 -9.96 11.10
N GLY A 53 21.38 -9.05 10.38
CA GLY A 53 21.97 -7.83 9.84
C GLY A 53 22.59 -7.98 8.43
N ASN A 54 22.51 -9.16 7.79
CA ASN A 54 22.97 -9.30 6.41
C ASN A 54 22.05 -8.55 5.47
N GLU A 55 22.62 -7.86 4.48
CA GLU A 55 21.89 -7.05 3.52
C GLU A 55 21.90 -7.63 2.13
N ARG A 56 20.79 -7.47 1.42
CA ARG A 56 20.68 -7.65 -0.03
C ARG A 56 20.12 -6.38 -0.63
N VAL A 57 20.83 -5.83 -1.61
CA VAL A 57 20.46 -4.57 -2.26
C VAL A 57 20.01 -4.84 -3.69
N ARG A 58 18.92 -4.20 -4.11
CA ARG A 58 18.35 -4.33 -5.45
C ARG A 58 18.02 -2.96 -6.01
N GLN A 59 18.31 -2.77 -7.29
CA GLN A 59 17.90 -1.57 -8.03
C GLN A 59 16.63 -1.89 -8.81
N ILE A 60 15.66 -0.98 -8.73
CA ILE A 60 14.35 -1.12 -9.36
C ILE A 60 14.08 0.12 -10.21
N ALA A 61 13.62 -0.07 -11.45
CA ALA A 61 12.94 0.96 -12.22
C ALA A 61 11.44 0.74 -12.13
N ASN A 62 10.68 1.81 -12.00
CA ASN A 62 9.22 1.78 -11.94
C ASN A 62 8.66 2.86 -12.85
N ALA A 63 7.65 2.51 -13.62
CA ALA A 63 6.81 3.45 -14.37
C ALA A 63 5.36 3.18 -14.01
N SER A 64 4.58 4.24 -13.75
CA SER A 64 3.14 4.16 -13.48
C SER A 64 2.41 5.21 -14.27
N ARG A 65 1.25 4.84 -14.83
CA ARG A 65 0.39 5.76 -15.57
C ARG A 65 -1.07 5.35 -15.51
N LYS A 66 -1.94 6.36 -15.33
CA LYS A 66 -3.41 6.20 -15.37
C LYS A 66 -3.92 6.26 -16.81
N PHE A 67 -4.77 5.30 -17.18
CA PHE A 67 -5.47 5.19 -18.46
C PHE A 67 -6.96 5.04 -18.18
N GLY A 68 -7.72 6.12 -18.29
CA GLY A 68 -9.12 6.15 -17.87
C GLY A 68 -9.25 5.86 -16.36
N ALA A 69 -10.01 4.83 -15.99
CA ALA A 69 -10.23 4.38 -14.62
C ALA A 69 -9.14 3.40 -14.10
N VAL A 70 -8.19 3.00 -14.97
CA VAL A 70 -7.19 1.98 -14.64
C VAL A 70 -5.83 2.61 -14.46
N ASN A 71 -5.14 2.31 -13.36
CA ASN A 71 -3.73 2.65 -13.19
C ASN A 71 -2.87 1.43 -13.52
N LYS A 72 -1.89 1.59 -14.40
CA LYS A 72 -0.95 0.53 -14.76
C LYS A 72 0.44 0.86 -14.27
N THR A 73 1.08 -0.09 -13.62
CA THR A 73 2.44 0.04 -13.10
C THR A 73 3.30 -1.11 -13.60
N LEU A 74 4.46 -0.78 -14.16
CA LEU A 74 5.48 -1.75 -14.56
C LEU A 74 6.74 -1.50 -13.74
N MET A 75 7.15 -2.49 -12.97
CA MET A 75 8.39 -2.51 -12.20
C MET A 75 9.37 -3.48 -12.83
N LYS A 76 10.67 -3.12 -12.84
CA LYS A 76 11.75 -3.96 -13.36
C LYS A 76 12.95 -3.92 -12.44
N PHE A 77 13.48 -5.08 -12.09
CA PHE A 77 14.74 -5.21 -11.36
C PHE A 77 15.93 -5.02 -12.30
N LEU A 78 16.78 -4.05 -11.99
CA LEU A 78 17.96 -3.70 -12.78
C LEU A 78 19.20 -4.44 -12.31
N SER A 79 19.28 -4.72 -11.01
CA SER A 79 20.39 -5.43 -10.35
C SER A 79 19.95 -6.04 -9.03
N PRO A 80 20.70 -6.99 -8.44
CA PRO A 80 21.88 -7.66 -8.98
C PRO A 80 21.52 -8.72 -10.04
N ALA A 81 22.53 -9.44 -10.54
CA ALA A 81 22.39 -10.36 -11.67
C ALA A 81 21.36 -11.48 -11.46
N ASP A 82 21.19 -11.96 -10.21
CA ASP A 82 20.26 -13.04 -9.85
C ASP A 82 18.77 -12.64 -9.98
N VAL A 83 18.46 -11.35 -9.92
CA VAL A 83 17.08 -10.83 -10.09
C VAL A 83 16.93 -9.93 -11.31
N LYS A 84 18.04 -9.56 -11.99
CA LYS A 84 18.02 -8.66 -13.14
C LYS A 84 17.05 -9.16 -14.22
N GLY A 85 16.20 -8.23 -14.70
CA GLY A 85 15.17 -8.51 -15.70
C GLY A 85 13.89 -9.14 -15.12
N THR A 86 13.84 -9.53 -13.84
CA THR A 86 12.56 -9.82 -13.20
C THR A 86 11.69 -8.56 -13.29
N ALA A 87 10.45 -8.72 -13.74
CA ALA A 87 9.54 -7.59 -13.91
C ALA A 87 8.15 -7.93 -13.40
N MET A 88 7.44 -6.92 -12.89
CA MET A 88 6.06 -7.04 -12.42
C MET A 88 5.20 -6.01 -13.12
N LEU A 89 4.04 -6.45 -13.61
CA LEU A 89 2.97 -5.60 -14.12
C LEU A 89 1.81 -5.65 -13.12
N ILE A 90 1.33 -4.48 -12.73
CA ILE A 90 0.16 -4.30 -11.90
C ILE A 90 -0.85 -3.49 -12.71
N ILE A 91 -2.07 -4.02 -12.80
CA ILE A 91 -3.23 -3.36 -13.37
C ILE A 91 -4.19 -3.13 -12.21
N ASP A 92 -4.17 -1.89 -11.70
CA ASP A 92 -4.96 -1.44 -10.54
C ASP A 92 -6.30 -0.93 -11.06
N ASN A 93 -7.36 -1.67 -10.75
CA ASN A 93 -8.72 -1.40 -11.20
C ASN A 93 -9.51 -0.71 -10.08
N GLU A 94 -10.33 0.30 -10.43
CA GLU A 94 -11.18 0.99 -9.44
C GLU A 94 -12.34 0.09 -8.94
N ASP A 95 -12.93 -0.72 -9.83
CA ASP A 95 -14.21 -1.42 -9.58
C ASP A 95 -14.09 -2.94 -9.42
N LYS A 96 -12.90 -3.50 -9.51
CA LYS A 96 -12.64 -4.94 -9.40
C LYS A 96 -11.26 -5.20 -8.80
N ASP A 97 -10.96 -6.47 -8.56
CA ASP A 97 -9.63 -6.89 -8.08
C ASP A 97 -8.53 -6.54 -9.08
N ASP A 98 -7.37 -6.14 -8.52
CA ASP A 98 -6.17 -5.86 -9.30
C ASP A 98 -5.63 -7.13 -9.96
N ASP A 99 -5.13 -6.97 -11.18
CA ASP A 99 -4.38 -7.99 -11.87
C ASP A 99 -2.87 -7.75 -11.68
N MET A 100 -2.19 -8.77 -11.20
CA MET A 100 -0.72 -8.74 -11.01
C MET A 100 -0.07 -9.86 -11.79
N TRP A 101 1.01 -9.53 -12.51
CA TRP A 101 1.79 -10.46 -13.31
C TRP A 101 3.26 -10.31 -12.98
N ILE A 102 4.00 -11.43 -12.92
CA ILE A 102 5.43 -11.44 -12.72
C ILE A 102 6.12 -12.23 -13.83
N TYR A 103 7.16 -11.66 -14.42
CA TYR A 103 8.08 -12.32 -15.33
C TYR A 103 9.35 -12.70 -14.59
N MET A 104 9.79 -13.93 -14.75
CA MET A 104 11.01 -14.48 -14.16
C MET A 104 11.97 -14.90 -15.28
N PRO A 105 13.05 -14.15 -15.56
CA PRO A 105 13.98 -14.44 -16.66
C PRO A 105 14.62 -15.82 -16.56
N ALA A 106 14.97 -16.26 -15.34
CA ALA A 106 15.56 -17.57 -15.10
C ALA A 106 14.65 -18.73 -15.57
N LEU A 107 13.34 -18.53 -15.56
CA LEU A 107 12.33 -19.50 -16.00
C LEU A 107 11.81 -19.18 -17.41
N ARG A 108 12.14 -18.00 -17.95
CA ARG A 108 11.57 -17.43 -19.20
C ARG A 108 10.03 -17.52 -19.20
N LYS A 109 9.42 -17.19 -18.06
CA LYS A 109 7.98 -17.40 -17.85
C LYS A 109 7.34 -16.20 -17.18
N THR A 110 6.23 -15.77 -17.77
CA THR A 110 5.25 -14.86 -17.15
C THR A 110 4.17 -15.68 -16.46
N ARG A 111 3.83 -15.32 -15.23
CA ARG A 111 2.68 -15.88 -14.52
C ARG A 111 1.87 -14.81 -13.80
N ARG A 112 0.61 -15.08 -13.58
CA ARG A 112 -0.26 -14.25 -12.75
C ARG A 112 0.06 -14.52 -11.26
N ILE A 113 0.06 -13.47 -10.45
CA ILE A 113 0.02 -13.55 -9.00
C ILE A 113 -1.45 -13.65 -8.61
N VAL A 114 -1.85 -14.79 -8.06
CA VAL A 114 -3.24 -15.02 -7.64
C VAL A 114 -3.54 -14.32 -6.32
N SER A 115 -4.83 -14.14 -5.99
CA SER A 115 -5.26 -13.38 -4.80
C SER A 115 -4.59 -13.87 -3.52
N THR A 116 -4.48 -15.19 -3.30
CA THR A 116 -3.82 -15.80 -2.13
C THR A 116 -2.29 -15.61 -2.08
N GLU A 117 -1.70 -15.02 -3.11
CA GLU A 117 -0.28 -14.67 -3.15
C GLU A 117 -0.02 -13.17 -2.95
N LYS A 118 -1.08 -12.34 -2.91
CA LYS A 118 -0.92 -10.89 -2.73
C LYS A 118 -0.29 -10.54 -1.38
N GLY A 119 -0.69 -11.21 -0.30
CA GLY A 119 -0.10 -11.05 1.04
C GLY A 119 1.31 -11.61 1.19
N LYS A 120 1.80 -12.43 0.22
CA LYS A 120 3.15 -12.98 0.27
C LYS A 120 4.22 -11.93 0.02
N SER A 121 5.43 -12.21 0.52
CA SER A 121 6.60 -11.35 0.41
C SER A 121 6.89 -10.93 -1.04
N PHE A 122 7.01 -9.62 -1.27
CA PHE A 122 7.50 -9.06 -2.52
C PHE A 122 8.99 -9.30 -2.65
N MET A 123 9.35 -10.25 -3.52
CA MET A 123 10.75 -10.59 -3.83
C MET A 123 11.63 -10.88 -2.60
N GLY A 124 11.06 -11.46 -1.53
CA GLY A 124 11.79 -11.80 -0.31
C GLY A 124 12.07 -10.62 0.63
N SER A 125 11.44 -9.47 0.39
CA SER A 125 11.42 -8.32 1.29
C SER A 125 10.35 -8.47 2.37
N GLU A 126 10.29 -7.54 3.33
CA GLU A 126 9.20 -7.46 4.30
C GLU A 126 7.93 -6.78 3.73
N PHE A 127 8.02 -6.11 2.60
CA PHE A 127 6.85 -5.69 1.85
C PHE A 127 6.13 -6.90 1.24
N SER A 128 4.83 -6.83 1.12
CA SER A 128 4.01 -7.82 0.41
C SER A 128 3.81 -7.41 -1.06
N ASN A 129 3.31 -8.32 -1.90
CA ASN A 129 2.88 -7.97 -3.25
C ASN A 129 1.71 -6.97 -3.22
N ALA A 130 0.82 -7.06 -2.22
CA ALA A 130 -0.29 -6.13 -2.02
C ALA A 130 0.18 -4.69 -1.70
N ASP A 131 1.34 -4.52 -1.04
CA ASP A 131 1.90 -3.19 -0.76
C ASP A 131 2.36 -2.46 -2.03
N MET A 132 2.45 -3.16 -3.18
CA MET A 132 2.86 -2.58 -4.46
C MET A 132 1.69 -1.99 -5.26
N SER A 133 0.43 -2.22 -4.86
CA SER A 133 -0.78 -1.64 -5.45
C SER A 133 -1.50 -0.72 -4.46
N ARG A 134 -2.53 -0.01 -4.95
CA ARG A 134 -3.39 0.77 -4.08
C ARG A 134 -4.31 -0.14 -3.26
N PRO A 135 -4.57 0.18 -1.98
CA PRO A 135 -5.53 -0.57 -1.21
C PRO A 135 -6.96 -0.28 -1.72
N ASN A 136 -7.72 -1.33 -2.00
CA ASN A 136 -9.15 -1.19 -2.21
C ASN A 136 -9.84 -0.95 -0.85
N LEU A 137 -10.26 0.28 -0.58
CA LEU A 137 -10.89 0.66 0.69
C LEU A 137 -12.20 -0.09 0.95
N GLY A 138 -12.83 -0.64 -0.10
CA GLY A 138 -14.06 -1.43 0.03
C GLY A 138 -13.85 -2.80 0.68
N GLN A 139 -12.61 -3.27 0.82
CA GLN A 139 -12.26 -4.55 1.45
C GLN A 139 -12.08 -4.45 2.97
N PHE A 140 -12.31 -3.25 3.56
CA PHE A 140 -12.06 -3.01 4.97
C PHE A 140 -13.21 -2.29 5.67
N ASN A 141 -13.40 -2.62 6.94
CA ASN A 141 -14.14 -1.81 7.89
C ASN A 141 -13.20 -0.76 8.47
N HIS A 142 -13.59 0.52 8.39
CA HIS A 142 -12.77 1.64 8.86
C HIS A 142 -13.31 2.22 10.16
N LYS A 143 -12.40 2.57 11.09
CA LYS A 143 -12.72 3.18 12.38
C LYS A 143 -11.63 4.17 12.81
N ILE A 144 -12.03 5.32 13.38
CA ILE A 144 -11.10 6.23 14.05
C ILE A 144 -10.89 5.71 15.48
N LEU A 145 -9.64 5.37 15.82
CA LEU A 145 -9.26 4.95 17.18
C LEU A 145 -8.91 6.12 18.10
N GLY A 146 -8.86 7.35 17.56
CA GLY A 146 -8.45 8.54 18.26
C GLY A 146 -7.33 9.30 17.54
N SER A 147 -6.55 10.04 18.30
CA SER A 147 -5.41 10.83 17.81
C SER A 147 -4.12 10.45 18.53
N ALA A 148 -2.99 10.71 17.87
CA ALA A 148 -1.66 10.54 18.44
C ALA A 148 -0.70 11.57 17.85
N THR A 149 0.32 11.96 18.61
CA THR A 149 1.43 12.75 18.06
C THR A 149 2.56 11.82 17.66
N LEU A 150 2.94 11.85 16.39
CA LEU A 150 4.04 11.07 15.85
C LEU A 150 5.07 12.01 15.20
N ASN A 151 6.31 12.01 15.70
CA ASN A 151 7.39 12.89 15.22
C ASN A 151 6.98 14.38 15.18
N GLY A 152 6.24 14.85 16.21
CA GLY A 152 5.76 16.21 16.31
C GLY A 152 4.54 16.56 15.45
N LYS A 153 3.96 15.58 14.76
CA LYS A 153 2.77 15.74 13.89
C LYS A 153 1.54 15.18 14.58
N ASP A 154 0.44 15.96 14.59
CA ASP A 154 -0.85 15.49 15.08
C ASP A 154 -1.53 14.61 14.00
N CYS A 155 -1.80 13.36 14.36
CA CYS A 155 -2.31 12.33 13.46
C CYS A 155 -3.63 11.75 13.97
N TRP A 156 -4.53 11.42 13.04
CA TRP A 156 -5.57 10.44 13.31
C TRP A 156 -4.96 9.04 13.35
N LYS A 157 -5.47 8.19 14.24
CA LYS A 157 -5.27 6.75 14.20
C LYS A 157 -6.48 6.13 13.50
N VAL A 158 -6.30 5.67 12.27
CA VAL A 158 -7.37 5.06 11.47
C VAL A 158 -7.10 3.57 11.34
N GLU A 159 -7.97 2.76 11.97
CA GLU A 159 -7.99 1.32 11.79
C GLU A 159 -8.70 0.95 10.48
N SER A 160 -8.18 -0.06 9.79
CA SER A 160 -8.80 -0.73 8.65
C SER A 160 -8.72 -2.23 8.92
N ALA A 161 -9.82 -2.83 9.37
CA ALA A 161 -9.94 -4.27 9.62
C ALA A 161 -10.47 -4.96 8.36
N CYS A 162 -9.91 -6.09 7.96
CA CYS A 162 -10.38 -6.88 6.84
C CYS A 162 -11.85 -7.29 7.03
N LEU A 163 -12.64 -7.33 5.95
CA LEU A 163 -14.06 -7.64 6.01
C LEU A 163 -14.34 -9.09 6.40
N ASP A 164 -13.47 -10.02 5.98
CA ASP A 164 -13.59 -11.45 6.19
C ASP A 164 -12.23 -12.14 6.09
N GLU A 165 -12.20 -13.44 6.46
CA GLU A 165 -11.00 -14.28 6.43
C GLU A 165 -10.38 -14.41 5.02
N GLY A 166 -11.20 -14.38 3.96
CA GLY A 166 -10.70 -14.42 2.59
C GLY A 166 -9.89 -13.18 2.23
N ILE A 167 -10.30 -12.00 2.72
CA ILE A 167 -9.53 -10.75 2.58
C ILE A 167 -8.29 -10.78 3.48
N GLU A 168 -8.37 -11.32 4.69
CA GLU A 168 -7.20 -11.50 5.56
C GLU A 168 -6.13 -12.35 4.88
N ASP A 169 -6.50 -13.51 4.34
CA ASP A 169 -5.59 -14.39 3.57
C ASP A 169 -4.98 -13.67 2.36
N GLN A 170 -5.80 -12.90 1.65
CA GLN A 170 -5.33 -12.12 0.50
C GLN A 170 -4.33 -11.04 0.91
N MET A 171 -4.55 -10.36 2.02
CA MET A 171 -3.72 -9.25 2.49
C MET A 171 -2.51 -9.71 3.32
N GLY A 172 -2.61 -10.87 3.98
CA GLY A 172 -1.60 -11.39 4.89
C GLY A 172 -1.58 -10.70 6.27
N PHE A 173 -2.71 -10.08 6.66
CA PHE A 173 -2.93 -9.46 7.97
C PHE A 173 -4.43 -9.38 8.28
N SER A 174 -4.80 -9.31 9.57
CA SER A 174 -6.20 -9.16 10.00
C SER A 174 -6.68 -7.71 9.96
N ARG A 175 -5.83 -6.78 10.38
CA ARG A 175 -6.10 -5.34 10.39
C ARG A 175 -4.82 -4.53 10.32
N LYS A 176 -4.97 -3.26 9.96
CA LYS A 176 -3.90 -2.26 10.03
C LYS A 176 -4.37 -0.97 10.68
N VAL A 177 -3.46 -0.24 11.31
CA VAL A 177 -3.71 1.08 11.89
C VAL A 177 -2.78 2.09 11.24
N ALA A 178 -3.34 3.04 10.50
CA ALA A 178 -2.62 4.12 9.84
C ALA A 178 -2.60 5.38 10.73
N PHE A 179 -1.43 5.99 10.87
CA PHE A 179 -1.23 7.30 11.48
C PHE A 179 -1.18 8.34 10.39
N ILE A 180 -2.27 9.09 10.22
CA ILE A 180 -2.48 10.04 9.12
C ILE A 180 -2.43 11.45 9.67
N GLU A 181 -1.46 12.26 9.21
CA GLU A 181 -1.30 13.65 9.62
C GLU A 181 -2.53 14.49 9.28
N LYS A 182 -3.07 15.20 10.28
CA LYS A 182 -4.34 15.92 10.17
C LYS A 182 -4.32 17.10 9.20
N THR A 183 -3.17 17.73 9.01
CA THR A 183 -3.03 18.93 8.17
C THR A 183 -2.83 18.59 6.70
N THR A 184 -2.09 17.51 6.41
CA THR A 184 -1.66 17.16 5.05
C THR A 184 -2.31 15.88 4.50
N TYR A 185 -2.95 15.09 5.36
CA TYR A 185 -3.42 13.73 5.08
C TYR A 185 -2.28 12.76 4.69
N LEU A 186 -1.01 13.09 4.96
CA LEU A 186 0.09 12.19 4.69
C LEU A 186 0.16 11.08 5.74
N THR A 187 0.23 9.84 5.30
CA THR A 187 0.45 8.69 6.18
C THR A 187 1.88 8.73 6.70
N GLN A 188 2.07 8.77 8.01
CA GLN A 188 3.38 8.78 8.65
C GLN A 188 3.86 7.39 9.01
N GLN A 189 2.93 6.52 9.44
CA GLN A 189 3.17 5.15 9.86
C GLN A 189 1.95 4.28 9.61
N VAL A 190 2.17 2.98 9.38
CA VAL A 190 1.12 1.95 9.38
C VAL A 190 1.61 0.78 10.24
N GLU A 191 0.78 0.37 11.19
CA GLU A 191 0.96 -0.82 12.00
C GLU A 191 0.10 -1.95 11.43
N TYR A 192 0.68 -3.13 11.21
CA TYR A 192 -0.02 -4.31 10.71
C TYR A 192 -0.10 -5.36 11.81
N TYR A 193 -1.26 -5.95 11.94
CA TYR A 193 -1.59 -6.95 12.95
C TYR A 193 -1.85 -8.29 12.26
N ASP A 194 -1.25 -9.36 12.77
CA ASP A 194 -1.42 -10.70 12.23
C ASP A 194 -2.81 -11.30 12.53
N PHE A 195 -3.01 -12.56 12.19
CA PHE A 195 -4.29 -13.24 12.36
C PHE A 195 -4.65 -13.50 13.84
N ASP A 196 -3.65 -13.48 14.73
CA ASP A 196 -3.84 -13.55 16.18
C ASP A 196 -4.08 -12.17 16.82
N GLY A 197 -4.05 -11.11 16.00
CA GLY A 197 -4.24 -9.73 16.43
C GLY A 197 -3.00 -9.07 17.03
N GLU A 198 -1.81 -9.71 16.92
CA GLU A 198 -0.55 -9.20 17.43
C GLU A 198 0.15 -8.31 16.40
N LEU A 199 0.84 -7.26 16.89
CA LEU A 199 1.62 -6.37 16.04
C LEU A 199 2.83 -7.12 15.44
N PHE A 200 2.83 -7.31 14.11
CA PHE A 200 3.92 -8.04 13.46
C PHE A 200 4.76 -7.18 12.51
N LYS A 201 4.20 -6.14 11.89
CA LYS A 201 4.95 -5.23 11.01
C LYS A 201 4.61 -3.78 11.25
N VAL A 202 5.59 -2.91 11.04
CA VAL A 202 5.42 -1.45 11.03
C VAL A 202 6.04 -0.89 9.77
N MET A 203 5.24 -0.18 8.97
CA MET A 203 5.70 0.60 7.83
C MET A 203 5.82 2.07 8.24
N THR A 204 6.93 2.71 7.93
CA THR A 204 7.13 4.15 8.11
C THR A 204 7.42 4.82 6.77
N PHE A 205 6.94 6.04 6.64
CA PHE A 205 7.16 6.88 5.45
C PHE A 205 7.99 8.09 5.84
N GLY A 206 9.00 8.39 5.05
CA GLY A 206 9.91 9.50 5.32
C GLY A 206 10.25 10.31 4.09
N ASN A 207 10.89 11.46 4.35
CA ASN A 207 11.41 12.33 3.31
C ASN A 207 10.36 12.71 2.25
N TYR A 208 9.16 13.09 2.71
CA TYR A 208 8.10 13.57 1.83
C TYR A 208 8.53 14.85 1.10
N LYS A 209 8.43 14.86 -0.22
CA LYS A 209 8.69 16.02 -1.06
C LYS A 209 7.43 16.39 -1.84
N LYS A 210 7.08 17.68 -1.78
CA LYS A 210 5.99 18.23 -2.59
C LYS A 210 6.41 18.32 -4.04
N GLN A 211 5.59 17.80 -4.94
CA GLN A 211 5.83 17.80 -6.38
C GLN A 211 5.15 19.00 -7.05
N ALA A 212 5.50 19.26 -8.31
CA ALA A 212 4.99 20.40 -9.07
C ALA A 212 3.46 20.43 -9.21
N ASN A 213 2.79 19.27 -9.17
CA ASN A 213 1.32 19.15 -9.18
C ASN A 213 0.67 19.36 -7.80
N GLY A 214 1.43 19.73 -6.77
CA GLY A 214 0.95 19.94 -5.41
C GLY A 214 0.81 18.71 -4.56
N LYS A 215 0.95 17.50 -5.11
CA LYS A 215 0.92 16.22 -4.40
C LYS A 215 2.27 15.94 -3.71
N TYR A 216 2.26 15.01 -2.76
CA TYR A 216 3.47 14.63 -2.04
C TYR A 216 3.90 13.21 -2.42
N PHE A 217 5.21 12.98 -2.49
CA PHE A 217 5.80 11.66 -2.67
C PHE A 217 6.77 11.35 -1.53
N ALA A 218 6.66 10.16 -0.93
CA ALA A 218 7.58 9.68 0.09
C ALA A 218 8.85 9.14 -0.58
N PHE A 219 10.01 9.71 -0.27
CA PHE A 219 11.29 9.27 -0.85
C PHE A 219 11.94 8.13 -0.06
N THR A 220 11.36 7.77 1.09
CA THR A 220 11.80 6.61 1.88
C THR A 220 10.59 5.91 2.45
N MET A 221 10.54 4.59 2.29
CA MET A 221 9.57 3.70 2.92
C MET A 221 10.34 2.57 3.60
N GLU A 222 10.08 2.33 4.89
CA GLU A 222 10.71 1.27 5.65
C GLU A 222 9.65 0.36 6.26
N MET A 223 9.79 -0.96 6.05
CA MET A 223 8.97 -1.98 6.68
C MET A 223 9.83 -2.76 7.67
N LYS A 224 9.44 -2.75 8.96
CA LYS A 224 10.09 -3.52 10.03
C LYS A 224 9.17 -4.63 10.51
N ASN A 225 9.67 -5.85 10.50
CA ASN A 225 9.01 -6.99 11.13
C ASN A 225 9.41 -7.04 12.63
N LYS A 226 8.41 -6.95 13.50
CA LYS A 226 8.59 -6.86 14.95
C LYS A 226 8.82 -8.22 15.61
N GLN A 227 8.44 -9.29 14.94
CA GLN A 227 8.52 -10.65 15.48
C GLN A 227 9.85 -11.34 15.14
N ASN A 228 10.45 -11.03 13.98
CA ASN A 228 11.67 -11.71 13.51
C ASN A 228 12.88 -10.80 13.31
N GLY A 229 12.75 -9.50 13.60
CA GLY A 229 13.84 -8.52 13.50
C GLY A 229 14.29 -8.16 12.07
N ARG A 230 13.59 -8.65 11.02
CA ARG A 230 13.89 -8.31 9.62
C ARG A 230 13.36 -6.93 9.27
N SER A 231 13.98 -6.30 8.29
CA SER A 231 13.49 -5.04 7.74
C SER A 231 13.75 -4.93 6.23
N SER A 232 13.01 -4.04 5.59
CA SER A 232 13.24 -3.70 4.19
C SER A 232 12.98 -2.22 3.99
N THR A 233 13.85 -1.57 3.21
CA THR A 233 13.75 -0.13 2.91
C THR A 233 13.71 0.07 1.40
N ILE A 234 12.76 0.86 0.93
CA ILE A 234 12.75 1.41 -0.43
C ILE A 234 13.15 2.87 -0.33
N ALA A 235 14.29 3.22 -0.92
CA ALA A 235 14.77 4.59 -1.06
C ALA A 235 14.67 4.99 -2.53
N ILE A 236 14.04 6.14 -2.80
CA ILE A 236 13.88 6.66 -4.16
C ILE A 236 15.14 7.41 -4.56
N ASP A 237 15.80 6.94 -5.61
CA ASP A 237 17.05 7.51 -6.12
C ASP A 237 16.74 8.65 -7.10
N GLN A 238 15.80 8.42 -8.03
CA GLN A 238 15.33 9.40 -9.01
C GLN A 238 13.80 9.35 -9.08
N PHE A 239 13.19 10.51 -9.25
CA PHE A 239 11.75 10.64 -9.42
C PHE A 239 11.45 11.67 -10.51
N GLN A 240 10.61 11.28 -11.46
CA GLN A 240 10.08 12.13 -12.52
C GLN A 240 8.56 12.15 -12.43
N LEU A 241 7.99 13.33 -12.30
CA LEU A 241 6.55 13.52 -12.44
C LEU A 241 6.15 13.45 -13.91
N GLY A 242 5.14 12.65 -14.21
CA GLY A 242 4.69 12.37 -15.57
C GLY A 242 5.42 11.19 -16.22
N SER A 243 4.83 10.67 -17.28
CA SER A 243 5.38 9.62 -18.14
C SER A 243 4.86 9.81 -19.56
N ARG A 244 5.71 9.58 -20.55
CA ARG A 244 5.34 9.57 -21.98
C ARG A 244 5.11 8.17 -22.52
N LEU A 245 5.27 7.14 -21.69
CA LEU A 245 5.09 5.74 -22.08
C LEU A 245 3.65 5.50 -22.53
N ALA A 246 3.48 4.88 -23.69
CA ALA A 246 2.18 4.54 -24.23
C ALA A 246 1.57 3.35 -23.47
N GLU A 247 0.28 3.11 -23.65
CA GLU A 247 -0.44 2.08 -22.89
C GLU A 247 0.07 0.66 -23.15
N ASP A 248 0.50 0.37 -24.37
CA ASP A 248 1.06 -0.92 -24.79
C ASP A 248 2.37 -1.28 -24.08
N TYR A 249 3.12 -0.27 -23.58
CA TYR A 249 4.27 -0.50 -22.70
C TYR A 249 3.88 -1.27 -21.43
N PHE A 250 2.68 -1.03 -20.90
CA PHE A 250 2.16 -1.67 -19.70
C PHE A 250 1.39 -2.95 -20.03
N SER A 251 2.08 -3.92 -20.63
CA SER A 251 1.50 -5.18 -21.06
C SER A 251 2.35 -6.39 -20.66
N THR A 252 1.75 -7.57 -20.60
CA THR A 252 2.48 -8.82 -20.33
C THR A 252 3.51 -9.12 -21.41
N ALA A 253 3.24 -8.72 -22.66
CA ALA A 253 4.20 -8.85 -23.77
C ALA A 253 5.47 -8.01 -23.55
N THR A 254 5.37 -6.86 -22.88
CA THR A 254 6.52 -6.02 -22.53
C THR A 254 7.35 -6.66 -21.43
N LEU A 255 6.74 -7.43 -20.48
CA LEU A 255 7.49 -8.14 -19.45
C LEU A 255 8.50 -9.13 -20.05
N GLU A 256 8.19 -9.74 -21.19
CA GLU A 256 9.00 -10.79 -21.81
C GLU A 256 10.07 -10.27 -22.77
N LYS A 257 9.97 -8.99 -23.19
CA LYS A 257 10.90 -8.34 -24.14
C LYS A 257 12.09 -7.67 -23.43
N GLN A 258 12.58 -8.26 -22.34
CA GLN A 258 13.57 -7.63 -21.47
C GLN A 258 15.01 -8.08 -21.80
#